data_a5a6205ae9dd6282ad03cca7953977eb
#
_entry.id   a5a6205ae9dd6282ad03cca7953977eb
#
_cell.length_a   1.000
_cell.length_b   1.000
_cell.length_c   1.000
_cell.angle_alpha   90.00
_cell.angle_beta   90.00
_cell.angle_gamma   90.00
#
_symmetry.space_group_name_H-M   'P 1'
#
loop_
_entity.id
_entity.type
_entity.pdbx_description
1 polymer ?
#
loop_
_entity_poly.entity_id
_entity_poly.type
_entity_poly.pdbx_seq_one_letter_code
_entity_poly.pdbx_strand_id
1 'polypeptide(L)'
;MKIEGQRMGVRATSLSADSPVRTRVAIVTGASRGIGRGIAERLLETGYCVVANSRNITSAKTLQPGDRLKLVDGDIASHNVAKQVVDSAISNFGGIDLLVNNAGVFIPKPFTEYTTEDFRKATETNLWGFFYVSQLAASQMRLQKSGHIVNITSSIVDQPVAGLTGSLVNLTKGGLESVTRALAIEFARDGVRFNAISPGVVNTPMHQVEAHEFLKKLSPLNRLAEISEVVDLVEFLESAPFVNGEVIHLDGGAHAGKW
;
A
#
# COMPACT_ATOMS: atom_id res chain seq x y z
N MET A 1 27.92 48.05 40.90
CA MET A 1 27.73 47.89 39.46
C MET A 1 26.52 46.98 39.28
N LYS A 2 25.33 47.57 39.03
CA LYS A 2 24.07 46.83 38.87
C LYS A 2 23.92 46.45 37.38
N ILE A 3 23.72 45.16 37.10
CA ILE A 3 23.41 44.65 35.78
C ILE A 3 21.89 44.50 35.71
N GLU A 4 21.26 45.41 34.95
CA GLU A 4 19.83 45.30 34.62
C GLU A 4 19.62 44.23 33.55
N GLY A 5 18.86 43.19 33.86
CA GLY A 5 18.45 42.15 32.93
C GLY A 5 17.25 42.60 32.09
N GLN A 6 17.48 42.82 30.80
CA GLN A 6 16.39 42.97 29.83
C GLN A 6 15.71 41.63 29.57
N ARG A 7 14.44 41.49 29.96
CA ARG A 7 13.55 40.41 29.54
C ARG A 7 13.10 40.66 28.11
N MET A 8 13.62 39.88 27.16
CA MET A 8 13.08 39.81 25.81
C MET A 8 11.73 39.08 25.86
N GLY A 9 10.65 39.82 25.65
CA GLY A 9 9.32 39.26 25.47
C GLY A 9 9.19 38.54 24.14
N VAL A 10 9.09 37.23 24.18
CA VAL A 10 8.71 36.42 23.02
C VAL A 10 7.23 36.64 22.76
N ARG A 11 6.92 37.41 21.71
CA ARG A 11 5.56 37.50 21.20
C ARG A 11 5.18 36.14 20.63
N ALA A 12 4.23 35.46 21.26
CA ALA A 12 3.54 34.33 20.68
C ALA A 12 2.73 34.84 19.46
N THR A 13 3.22 34.60 18.27
CA THR A 13 2.42 34.73 17.04
C THR A 13 1.34 33.66 17.10
N SER A 14 0.10 34.08 17.29
CA SER A 14 -1.07 33.22 17.13
C SER A 14 -1.08 32.69 15.69
N LEU A 15 -0.80 31.41 15.52
CA LEU A 15 -1.09 30.70 14.30
C LEU A 15 -2.61 30.75 14.10
N SER A 16 -3.07 31.44 13.08
CA SER A 16 -4.46 31.45 12.68
C SER A 16 -4.88 30.04 12.25
N ALA A 17 -5.59 29.37 13.16
CA ALA A 17 -6.35 28.17 12.84
C ALA A 17 -7.59 28.62 12.07
N ASP A 18 -7.62 28.47 10.74
CA ASP A 18 -8.84 28.29 9.93
C ASP A 18 -8.49 28.24 8.42
N SER A 19 -7.65 27.28 8.02
CA SER A 19 -7.79 26.76 6.67
C SER A 19 -8.68 25.53 6.79
N PRO A 20 -9.74 25.39 5.98
CA PRO A 20 -10.55 24.18 6.01
C PRO A 20 -9.65 22.98 5.77
N VAL A 21 -9.60 22.06 6.73
CA VAL A 21 -8.82 20.82 6.60
C VAL A 21 -9.34 20.10 5.36
N ARG A 22 -8.56 20.09 4.29
CA ARG A 22 -8.91 19.36 3.07
C ARG A 22 -9.09 17.89 3.41
N THR A 23 -10.21 17.31 3.00
CA THR A 23 -10.42 15.86 3.12
C THR A 23 -9.31 15.11 2.40
N ARG A 24 -8.65 14.18 3.08
CA ARG A 24 -7.56 13.38 2.51
C ARG A 24 -8.11 12.38 1.48
N VAL A 25 -7.36 12.14 0.43
CA VAL A 25 -7.75 11.31 -0.70
C VAL A 25 -6.83 10.11 -0.83
N ALA A 26 -7.41 8.91 -0.88
CA ALA A 26 -6.66 7.68 -1.06
C ALA A 26 -7.07 6.93 -2.34
N ILE A 27 -6.10 6.28 -2.95
CA ILE A 27 -6.29 5.28 -4.01
C ILE A 27 -5.92 3.93 -3.43
N VAL A 28 -6.78 2.92 -3.61
CA VAL A 28 -6.50 1.53 -3.20
C VAL A 28 -6.72 0.60 -4.40
N THR A 29 -5.65 -0.09 -4.84
CA THR A 29 -5.74 -1.07 -5.91
C THR A 29 -6.05 -2.47 -5.36
N GLY A 30 -6.74 -3.31 -6.13
CA GLY A 30 -7.15 -4.64 -5.67
C GLY A 30 -8.18 -4.63 -4.53
N ALA A 31 -9.03 -3.61 -4.48
CA ALA A 31 -9.91 -3.31 -3.35
C ALA A 31 -11.23 -4.10 -3.31
N SER A 32 -11.46 -5.06 -4.20
CA SER A 32 -12.73 -5.82 -4.20
C SER A 32 -12.84 -6.87 -3.09
N ARG A 33 -11.73 -7.27 -2.46
CA ARG A 33 -11.70 -8.30 -1.41
C ARG A 33 -10.41 -8.24 -0.58
N GLY A 34 -10.36 -9.01 0.50
CA GLY A 34 -9.16 -9.23 1.31
C GLY A 34 -8.56 -7.92 1.85
N ILE A 35 -7.24 -7.82 1.83
CA ILE A 35 -6.49 -6.69 2.40
C ILE A 35 -6.93 -5.35 1.79
N GLY A 36 -7.00 -5.27 0.46
CA GLY A 36 -7.35 -4.01 -0.21
C GLY A 36 -8.76 -3.52 0.12
N ARG A 37 -9.72 -4.43 0.30
CA ARG A 37 -11.07 -4.08 0.76
C ARG A 37 -11.02 -3.54 2.20
N GLY A 38 -10.35 -4.25 3.11
CA GLY A 38 -10.24 -3.81 4.51
C GLY A 38 -9.58 -2.44 4.64
N ILE A 39 -8.53 -2.16 3.84
CA ILE A 39 -7.90 -0.84 3.80
C ILE A 39 -8.86 0.23 3.30
N ALA A 40 -9.60 -0.03 2.21
CA ALA A 40 -10.55 0.93 1.64
C ALA A 40 -11.69 1.26 2.64
N GLU A 41 -12.25 0.25 3.32
CA GLU A 41 -13.28 0.41 4.34
C GLU A 41 -12.76 1.27 5.51
N ARG A 42 -11.61 0.96 6.07
CA ARG A 42 -11.02 1.71 7.19
C ARG A 42 -10.70 3.16 6.81
N LEU A 43 -10.17 3.41 5.62
CA LEU A 43 -9.89 4.77 5.16
C LEU A 43 -11.17 5.61 5.01
N LEU A 44 -12.28 4.99 4.58
CA LEU A 44 -13.59 5.65 4.57
C LEU A 44 -14.09 5.96 5.99
N GLU A 45 -13.94 5.03 6.94
CA GLU A 45 -14.30 5.21 8.36
C GLU A 45 -13.52 6.36 8.99
N THR A 46 -12.23 6.48 8.67
CA THR A 46 -11.35 7.54 9.18
C THR A 46 -11.43 8.85 8.40
N GLY A 47 -12.41 8.97 7.49
CA GLY A 47 -12.77 10.24 6.86
C GLY A 47 -12.10 10.53 5.52
N TYR A 48 -11.35 9.59 4.94
CA TYR A 48 -10.80 9.76 3.59
C TYR A 48 -11.89 9.73 2.53
N CYS A 49 -11.64 10.41 1.41
CA CYS A 49 -12.23 10.07 0.13
C CYS A 49 -11.40 8.96 -0.51
N VAL A 50 -12.03 7.95 -1.07
CA VAL A 50 -11.36 6.76 -1.60
C VAL A 50 -11.72 6.53 -3.05
N VAL A 51 -10.71 6.30 -3.89
CA VAL A 51 -10.87 5.68 -5.21
C VAL A 51 -10.40 4.23 -5.10
N ALA A 52 -11.34 3.31 -5.21
CA ALA A 52 -11.10 1.88 -5.11
C ALA A 52 -11.11 1.26 -6.51
N ASN A 53 -10.05 0.51 -6.84
CA ASN A 53 -9.93 -0.16 -8.13
C ASN A 53 -9.84 -1.68 -7.96
N SER A 54 -10.47 -2.40 -8.81
CA SER A 54 -10.15 -3.79 -9.18
C SER A 54 -10.78 -4.13 -10.54
N ARG A 55 -10.45 -5.30 -11.10
CA ARG A 55 -10.96 -5.73 -12.42
C ARG A 55 -12.48 -5.67 -12.55
N ASN A 56 -13.22 -5.97 -11.49
CA ASN A 56 -14.68 -6.05 -11.47
C ASN A 56 -15.24 -5.53 -10.12
N ILE A 57 -14.83 -4.36 -9.67
CA ILE A 57 -15.17 -3.87 -8.33
C ILE A 57 -16.66 -3.51 -8.21
N THR A 58 -17.26 -2.96 -9.26
CA THR A 58 -18.67 -2.61 -9.28
C THR A 58 -19.58 -3.83 -9.21
N SER A 59 -19.24 -4.90 -9.94
CA SER A 59 -20.01 -6.14 -9.93
C SER A 59 -19.77 -6.99 -8.67
N ALA A 60 -18.67 -6.81 -7.98
CA ALA A 60 -18.38 -7.49 -6.71
C ALA A 60 -19.34 -7.09 -5.58
N LYS A 61 -19.96 -5.89 -5.66
CA LYS A 61 -20.92 -5.33 -4.69
C LYS A 61 -20.42 -5.33 -3.24
N THR A 62 -19.11 -5.40 -3.04
CA THR A 62 -18.49 -5.45 -1.71
C THR A 62 -18.29 -4.06 -1.11
N LEU A 63 -18.17 -3.05 -1.96
CA LEU A 63 -18.16 -1.63 -1.61
C LEU A 63 -19.29 -0.93 -2.36
N GLN A 64 -19.97 0.01 -1.70
CA GLN A 64 -21.05 0.77 -2.32
C GLN A 64 -20.56 2.19 -2.64
N PRO A 65 -20.68 2.65 -3.91
CA PRO A 65 -20.27 4.00 -4.28
C PRO A 65 -21.06 5.05 -3.51
N GLY A 66 -20.44 6.20 -3.27
CA GLY A 66 -21.04 7.30 -2.53
C GLY A 66 -20.25 8.59 -2.71
N ASP A 67 -20.58 9.59 -1.92
CA ASP A 67 -19.93 10.91 -2.02
C ASP A 67 -18.41 10.84 -1.79
N ARG A 68 -17.97 9.98 -0.88
CA ARG A 68 -16.55 9.77 -0.56
C ARG A 68 -15.94 8.51 -1.18
N LEU A 69 -16.68 7.74 -2.00
CA LEU A 69 -16.16 6.53 -2.63
C LEU A 69 -16.46 6.50 -4.12
N LYS A 70 -15.42 6.39 -4.93
CA LYS A 70 -15.52 6.11 -6.36
C LYS A 70 -14.93 4.74 -6.65
N LEU A 71 -15.64 3.97 -7.47
CA LEU A 71 -15.24 2.64 -7.93
C LEU A 71 -14.78 2.73 -9.38
N VAL A 72 -13.62 2.14 -9.67
CA VAL A 72 -13.07 2.10 -11.04
C VAL A 72 -12.81 0.64 -11.40
N ASP A 73 -13.58 0.11 -12.34
CA ASP A 73 -13.34 -1.22 -12.92
C ASP A 73 -12.17 -1.20 -13.89
N GLY A 74 -11.43 -2.28 -13.94
CA GLY A 74 -10.38 -2.51 -14.91
C GLY A 74 -9.10 -3.07 -14.33
N ASP A 75 -8.27 -3.63 -15.20
CA ASP A 75 -6.97 -4.15 -14.81
C ASP A 75 -5.97 -3.00 -14.65
N ILE A 76 -5.44 -2.87 -13.45
CA ILE A 76 -4.48 -1.81 -13.11
C ILE A 76 -3.15 -1.93 -13.89
N ALA A 77 -2.88 -3.09 -14.50
CA ALA A 77 -1.77 -3.27 -15.43
C ALA A 77 -1.98 -2.51 -16.77
N SER A 78 -3.19 -2.02 -17.03
CA SER A 78 -3.46 -1.15 -18.18
C SER A 78 -3.14 0.30 -17.83
N HIS A 79 -2.28 0.95 -18.61
CA HIS A 79 -1.98 2.39 -18.44
C HIS A 79 -3.25 3.25 -18.49
N ASN A 80 -4.22 2.91 -19.36
CA ASN A 80 -5.47 3.66 -19.44
C ASN A 80 -6.30 3.55 -18.15
N VAL A 81 -6.35 2.35 -17.54
CA VAL A 81 -7.06 2.14 -16.27
C VAL A 81 -6.33 2.88 -15.13
N ALA A 82 -5.00 2.78 -15.06
CA ALA A 82 -4.22 3.53 -14.07
C ALA A 82 -4.48 5.04 -14.18
N LYS A 83 -4.53 5.56 -15.41
CA LYS A 83 -4.89 6.96 -15.67
C LYS A 83 -6.32 7.29 -15.20
N GLN A 84 -7.30 6.45 -15.51
CA GLN A 84 -8.69 6.64 -15.04
C GLN A 84 -8.79 6.68 -13.51
N VAL A 85 -8.05 5.81 -12.81
CA VAL A 85 -7.99 5.77 -11.35
C VAL A 85 -7.44 7.08 -10.78
N VAL A 86 -6.32 7.54 -11.31
CA VAL A 86 -5.68 8.80 -10.89
C VAL A 86 -6.54 10.01 -11.24
N ASP A 87 -7.06 10.09 -12.46
CA ASP A 87 -7.95 11.17 -12.89
C ASP A 87 -9.22 11.22 -12.02
N SER A 88 -9.75 10.05 -11.63
CA SER A 88 -10.92 9.98 -10.75
C SER A 88 -10.63 10.60 -9.37
N ALA A 89 -9.45 10.35 -8.80
CA ALA A 89 -9.06 10.96 -7.52
C ALA A 89 -8.93 12.49 -7.63
N ILE A 90 -8.27 12.95 -8.68
CA ILE A 90 -8.04 14.38 -8.90
C ILE A 90 -9.35 15.11 -9.20
N SER A 91 -10.17 14.59 -10.12
CA SER A 91 -11.37 15.27 -10.60
C SER A 91 -12.51 15.28 -9.59
N ASN A 92 -12.68 14.18 -8.81
CA ASN A 92 -13.75 14.10 -7.82
C ASN A 92 -13.35 14.65 -6.44
N PHE A 93 -12.05 14.60 -6.08
CA PHE A 93 -11.61 14.86 -4.70
C PHE A 93 -10.45 15.86 -4.60
N GLY A 94 -9.92 16.33 -5.74
CA GLY A 94 -8.94 17.43 -5.80
C GLY A 94 -7.49 17.04 -5.58
N GLY A 95 -7.13 15.76 -5.47
CA GLY A 95 -5.74 15.34 -5.32
C GLY A 95 -5.57 13.90 -4.83
N ILE A 96 -4.34 13.56 -4.41
CA ILE A 96 -3.98 12.22 -3.91
C ILE A 96 -3.05 12.40 -2.70
N ASP A 97 -3.45 11.89 -1.55
CA ASP A 97 -2.62 11.92 -0.33
C ASP A 97 -1.98 10.55 -0.06
N LEU A 98 -2.69 9.47 -0.40
CA LEU A 98 -2.24 8.10 -0.19
C LEU A 98 -2.52 7.25 -1.44
N LEU A 99 -1.53 6.47 -1.87
CA LEU A 99 -1.72 5.35 -2.80
C LEU A 99 -1.33 4.06 -2.11
N VAL A 100 -2.24 3.08 -2.07
CA VAL A 100 -1.93 1.73 -1.63
C VAL A 100 -1.90 0.78 -2.83
N ASN A 101 -0.70 0.35 -3.21
CA ASN A 101 -0.48 -0.68 -4.22
C ASN A 101 -0.67 -2.06 -3.59
N ASN A 102 -1.90 -2.56 -3.64
CA ASN A 102 -2.25 -3.86 -3.07
C ASN A 102 -2.59 -4.90 -4.15
N ALA A 103 -3.01 -4.49 -5.34
CA ALA A 103 -3.28 -5.43 -6.43
C ALA A 103 -2.06 -6.32 -6.70
N GLY A 104 -2.25 -7.63 -6.68
CA GLY A 104 -1.17 -8.58 -6.88
C GLY A 104 -1.67 -10.01 -7.08
N VAL A 105 -0.79 -10.85 -7.63
CA VAL A 105 -1.02 -12.28 -7.80
C VAL A 105 0.14 -13.07 -7.19
N PHE A 106 -0.19 -14.24 -6.64
CA PHE A 106 0.73 -15.26 -6.20
C PHE A 106 0.46 -16.53 -7.01
N ILE A 107 1.47 -17.07 -7.67
CA ILE A 107 1.38 -18.28 -8.48
C ILE A 107 2.39 -19.30 -7.93
N PRO A 108 1.96 -20.23 -7.07
CA PRO A 108 2.86 -21.23 -6.50
C PRO A 108 3.12 -22.36 -7.49
N LYS A 109 4.32 -22.40 -8.06
CA LYS A 109 4.80 -23.49 -8.94
C LYS A 109 6.31 -23.71 -8.74
N PRO A 110 6.84 -24.91 -8.97
CA PRO A 110 8.27 -25.13 -9.19
C PRO A 110 8.79 -24.23 -10.30
N PHE A 111 10.02 -23.73 -10.16
CA PHE A 111 10.58 -22.78 -11.11
C PHE A 111 10.56 -23.26 -12.56
N THR A 112 10.86 -24.55 -12.74
CA THR A 112 10.91 -25.20 -14.09
C THR A 112 9.54 -25.43 -14.73
N GLU A 113 8.45 -25.24 -13.99
CA GLU A 113 7.09 -25.46 -14.46
C GLU A 113 6.33 -24.14 -14.78
N TYR A 114 6.97 -22.99 -14.54
CA TYR A 114 6.36 -21.73 -14.95
C TYR A 114 6.29 -21.61 -16.46
N THR A 115 5.12 -21.26 -16.94
CA THR A 115 4.88 -20.94 -18.34
C THR A 115 5.15 -19.46 -18.63
N THR A 116 5.30 -19.11 -19.92
CA THR A 116 5.37 -17.71 -20.33
C THR A 116 4.14 -16.93 -19.88
N GLU A 117 2.96 -17.56 -19.85
CA GLU A 117 1.72 -16.94 -19.39
C GLU A 117 1.74 -16.66 -17.87
N ASP A 118 2.28 -17.58 -17.06
CA ASP A 118 2.46 -17.34 -15.63
C ASP A 118 3.38 -16.13 -15.39
N PHE A 119 4.49 -16.08 -16.11
CA PHE A 119 5.45 -14.97 -16.04
C PHE A 119 4.79 -13.65 -16.48
N ARG A 120 4.09 -13.65 -17.62
CA ARG A 120 3.38 -12.49 -18.11
C ARG A 120 2.37 -11.99 -17.10
N LYS A 121 1.52 -12.87 -16.56
CA LYS A 121 0.51 -12.53 -15.57
C LYS A 121 1.11 -11.96 -14.28
N ALA A 122 2.20 -12.56 -13.78
CA ALA A 122 2.88 -12.06 -12.58
C ALA A 122 3.50 -10.68 -12.81
N THR A 123 4.19 -10.48 -13.93
CA THR A 123 4.84 -9.19 -14.26
C THR A 123 3.81 -8.10 -14.56
N GLU A 124 2.77 -8.41 -15.32
CA GLU A 124 1.70 -7.44 -15.61
C GLU A 124 1.02 -6.98 -14.33
N THR A 125 0.54 -7.90 -13.50
CA THR A 125 -0.20 -7.50 -12.31
C THR A 125 0.70 -6.85 -11.25
N ASN A 126 1.85 -7.47 -10.92
CA ASN A 126 2.67 -7.02 -9.80
C ASN A 126 3.60 -5.85 -10.17
N LEU A 127 4.09 -5.76 -11.41
CA LEU A 127 5.04 -4.72 -11.82
C LEU A 127 4.37 -3.60 -12.63
N TRP A 128 3.67 -3.91 -13.74
CA TRP A 128 3.00 -2.88 -14.53
C TRP A 128 1.88 -2.21 -13.73
N GLY A 129 1.12 -2.98 -12.93
CA GLY A 129 0.08 -2.45 -12.05
C GLY A 129 0.64 -1.45 -11.04
N PHE A 130 1.79 -1.75 -10.43
CA PHE A 130 2.51 -0.80 -9.58
C PHE A 130 3.02 0.40 -10.37
N PHE A 131 3.72 0.15 -11.48
CA PHE A 131 4.48 1.17 -12.20
C PHE A 131 3.60 2.31 -12.72
N TYR A 132 2.53 1.99 -13.45
CA TYR A 132 1.69 3.00 -14.07
C TYR A 132 0.98 3.89 -13.04
N VAL A 133 0.32 3.29 -12.06
CA VAL A 133 -0.44 4.08 -11.08
C VAL A 133 0.48 4.86 -10.15
N SER A 134 1.64 4.30 -9.77
CA SER A 134 2.61 4.99 -8.92
C SER A 134 3.27 6.16 -9.64
N GLN A 135 3.63 6.02 -10.90
CA GLN A 135 4.21 7.11 -11.70
C GLN A 135 3.26 8.30 -11.81
N LEU A 136 1.99 8.04 -12.11
CA LEU A 136 0.95 9.06 -12.23
C LEU A 136 0.64 9.71 -10.87
N ALA A 137 0.47 8.90 -9.82
CA ALA A 137 0.21 9.40 -8.47
C ALA A 137 1.39 10.20 -7.91
N ALA A 138 2.62 9.71 -8.05
CA ALA A 138 3.81 10.42 -7.60
C ALA A 138 4.00 11.76 -8.33
N SER A 139 3.67 11.82 -9.63
CA SER A 139 3.68 13.08 -10.38
C SER A 139 2.71 14.10 -9.80
N GLN A 140 1.49 13.68 -9.45
CA GLN A 140 0.50 14.53 -8.79
C GLN A 140 0.94 14.94 -7.37
N MET A 141 1.42 13.98 -6.56
CA MET A 141 1.91 14.22 -5.20
C MET A 141 3.09 15.21 -5.18
N ARG A 142 3.98 15.12 -6.19
CA ARG A 142 5.09 16.07 -6.35
C ARG A 142 4.62 17.50 -6.57
N LEU A 143 3.54 17.70 -7.34
CA LEU A 143 2.92 19.03 -7.52
C LEU A 143 2.29 19.52 -6.21
N GLN A 144 1.72 18.62 -5.42
CA GLN A 144 1.13 18.92 -4.10
C GLN A 144 2.18 19.17 -3.01
N LYS A 145 3.46 18.78 -3.24
CA LYS A 145 4.54 18.76 -2.24
C LYS A 145 4.22 17.92 -1.01
N SER A 146 3.36 16.93 -1.19
CA SER A 146 2.97 15.97 -0.15
C SER A 146 2.35 14.73 -0.78
N GLY A 147 2.53 13.58 -0.13
CA GLY A 147 1.92 12.31 -0.53
C GLY A 147 2.62 11.12 0.09
N HIS A 148 1.96 9.98 0.02
CA HIS A 148 2.52 8.72 0.51
C HIS A 148 2.11 7.56 -0.39
N ILE A 149 3.05 6.71 -0.76
CA ILE A 149 2.81 5.48 -1.51
C ILE A 149 3.21 4.29 -0.64
N VAL A 150 2.28 3.40 -0.38
CA VAL A 150 2.47 2.16 0.39
C VAL A 150 2.32 0.96 -0.55
N ASN A 151 3.34 0.11 -0.59
CA ASN A 151 3.38 -1.10 -1.40
C ASN A 151 3.11 -2.33 -0.53
N ILE A 152 2.15 -3.18 -0.89
CA ILE A 152 1.92 -4.46 -0.23
C ILE A 152 2.75 -5.53 -0.93
N THR A 153 3.85 -5.94 -0.29
CA THR A 153 4.81 -6.93 -0.79
C THR A 153 4.53 -8.33 -0.24
N SER A 154 5.53 -9.08 0.22
CA SER A 154 5.35 -10.39 0.85
C SER A 154 6.64 -10.82 1.55
N SER A 155 6.56 -11.31 2.77
CA SER A 155 7.71 -11.73 3.58
C SER A 155 8.52 -12.91 2.98
N ILE A 156 7.94 -13.67 2.05
CA ILE A 156 8.66 -14.70 1.29
C ILE A 156 9.82 -14.12 0.46
N VAL A 157 9.82 -12.83 0.20
CA VAL A 157 10.92 -12.14 -0.50
C VAL A 157 12.20 -12.21 0.32
N ASP A 158 12.13 -11.90 1.60
CA ASP A 158 13.27 -11.90 2.50
C ASP A 158 13.55 -13.27 3.13
N GLN A 159 12.49 -14.07 3.33
CA GLN A 159 12.56 -15.38 3.95
C GLN A 159 11.89 -16.46 3.09
N PRO A 160 12.56 -16.98 2.05
CA PRO A 160 12.08 -18.14 1.31
C PRO A 160 11.97 -19.36 2.21
N VAL A 161 10.88 -20.12 2.06
CA VAL A 161 10.57 -21.29 2.90
C VAL A 161 10.67 -22.57 2.07
N ALA A 162 11.38 -23.59 2.57
CA ALA A 162 11.46 -24.90 1.93
C ALA A 162 10.06 -25.51 1.77
N GLY A 163 9.76 -25.99 0.56
CA GLY A 163 8.44 -26.55 0.24
C GLY A 163 7.38 -25.53 -0.18
N LEU A 164 7.65 -24.23 -0.07
CA LEU A 164 6.79 -23.18 -0.59
C LEU A 164 7.41 -22.55 -1.84
N THR A 165 6.88 -22.91 -3.00
CA THR A 165 7.36 -22.41 -4.28
C THR A 165 6.77 -21.01 -4.57
N GLY A 166 7.60 -20.04 -4.91
CA GLY A 166 7.14 -18.66 -5.10
C GLY A 166 8.14 -17.75 -5.82
N SER A 167 9.02 -18.32 -6.67
CA SER A 167 10.10 -17.56 -7.29
C SER A 167 9.61 -16.37 -8.16
N LEU A 168 8.44 -16.46 -8.82
CA LEU A 168 7.89 -15.31 -9.54
C LEU A 168 7.41 -14.19 -8.59
N VAL A 169 6.92 -14.54 -7.42
CA VAL A 169 6.56 -13.51 -6.43
C VAL A 169 7.82 -12.86 -5.86
N ASN A 170 8.86 -13.65 -5.60
CA ASN A 170 10.15 -13.11 -5.16
C ASN A 170 10.76 -12.17 -6.21
N LEU A 171 10.73 -12.56 -7.48
CA LEU A 171 11.22 -11.74 -8.59
C LEU A 171 10.44 -10.41 -8.70
N THR A 172 9.12 -10.46 -8.61
CA THR A 172 8.29 -9.27 -8.82
C THR A 172 8.18 -8.41 -7.56
N LYS A 173 7.83 -8.98 -6.42
CA LYS A 173 7.67 -8.21 -5.17
C LYS A 173 8.99 -7.81 -4.52
N GLY A 174 10.07 -8.59 -4.72
CA GLY A 174 11.42 -8.16 -4.35
C GLY A 174 11.87 -6.91 -5.11
N GLY A 175 11.48 -6.81 -6.39
CA GLY A 175 11.66 -5.58 -7.15
C GLY A 175 10.90 -4.39 -6.55
N LEU A 176 9.68 -4.60 -6.03
CA LEU A 176 8.92 -3.53 -5.36
C LEU A 176 9.58 -3.06 -4.06
N GLU A 177 10.18 -3.94 -3.28
CA GLU A 177 10.91 -3.55 -2.07
C GLU A 177 12.16 -2.73 -2.39
N SER A 178 12.90 -3.16 -3.42
CA SER A 178 14.08 -2.43 -3.88
C SER A 178 13.71 -1.04 -4.40
N VAL A 179 12.70 -0.94 -5.26
CA VAL A 179 12.30 0.34 -5.85
C VAL A 179 11.65 1.27 -4.81
N THR A 180 11.01 0.74 -3.77
CA THR A 180 10.49 1.53 -2.65
C THR A 180 11.59 2.39 -2.03
N ARG A 181 12.75 1.80 -1.74
CA ARG A 181 13.90 2.52 -1.18
C ARG A 181 14.46 3.57 -2.14
N ALA A 182 14.55 3.24 -3.43
CA ALA A 182 15.02 4.17 -4.45
C ALA A 182 14.11 5.40 -4.60
N LEU A 183 12.79 5.16 -4.71
CA LEU A 183 11.81 6.23 -4.86
C LEU A 183 11.65 7.08 -3.59
N ALA A 184 11.83 6.49 -2.40
CA ALA A 184 11.86 7.24 -1.15
C ALA A 184 12.95 8.33 -1.13
N ILE A 185 14.12 8.04 -1.70
CA ILE A 185 15.21 9.00 -1.84
C ILE A 185 14.94 10.00 -2.96
N GLU A 186 14.49 9.51 -4.13
CA GLU A 186 14.22 10.33 -5.30
C GLU A 186 13.21 11.44 -5.01
N PHE A 187 12.11 11.10 -4.32
CA PHE A 187 11.00 12.01 -4.06
C PHE A 187 11.03 12.70 -2.69
N ALA A 188 12.05 12.45 -1.86
CA ALA A 188 12.13 13.04 -0.51
C ALA A 188 12.01 14.56 -0.49
N ARG A 189 12.69 15.25 -1.42
CA ARG A 189 12.66 16.72 -1.53
C ARG A 189 11.32 17.26 -2.03
N ASP A 190 10.51 16.40 -2.60
CA ASP A 190 9.16 16.73 -3.06
C ASP A 190 8.10 16.47 -1.98
N GLY A 191 8.50 15.99 -0.81
CA GLY A 191 7.59 15.69 0.30
C GLY A 191 6.76 14.42 0.08
N VAL A 192 7.18 13.53 -0.82
CA VAL A 192 6.49 12.27 -1.11
C VAL A 192 7.26 11.12 -0.47
N ARG A 193 6.56 10.32 0.33
CA ARG A 193 7.12 9.14 1.01
C ARG A 193 6.76 7.85 0.25
N PHE A 194 7.65 6.88 0.34
CA PHE A 194 7.44 5.53 -0.17
C PHE A 194 7.82 4.53 0.91
N ASN A 195 6.89 3.64 1.28
CA ASN A 195 7.14 2.54 2.19
C ASN A 195 6.50 1.26 1.66
N ALA A 196 6.89 0.13 2.20
CA ALA A 196 6.29 -1.16 1.91
C ALA A 196 5.87 -1.86 3.20
N ILE A 197 4.81 -2.63 3.12
CA ILE A 197 4.41 -3.62 4.11
C ILE A 197 4.67 -4.98 3.48
N SER A 198 5.44 -5.81 4.18
CA SER A 198 5.83 -7.17 3.79
C SER A 198 5.07 -8.19 4.66
N PRO A 199 3.80 -8.53 4.30
CA PRO A 199 3.01 -9.45 5.10
C PRO A 199 3.45 -10.90 4.90
N GLY A 200 3.34 -11.68 5.97
CA GLY A 200 3.29 -13.12 5.89
C GLY A 200 1.96 -13.60 5.33
N VAL A 201 1.48 -14.75 5.78
CA VAL A 201 0.18 -15.27 5.35
C VAL A 201 -0.94 -14.55 6.10
N VAL A 202 -1.80 -13.87 5.36
CA VAL A 202 -2.97 -13.15 5.90
C VAL A 202 -4.24 -13.93 5.64
N ASN A 203 -5.14 -14.00 6.61
CA ASN A 203 -6.44 -14.66 6.52
C ASN A 203 -7.35 -13.91 5.52
N THR A 204 -7.31 -14.33 4.28
CA THR A 204 -8.04 -13.70 3.17
C THR A 204 -8.70 -14.76 2.29
N PRO A 205 -9.70 -14.39 1.46
CA PRO A 205 -10.29 -15.31 0.48
C PRO A 205 -9.31 -15.83 -0.60
N MET A 206 -8.04 -15.46 -0.56
CA MET A 206 -7.00 -16.04 -1.40
C MET A 206 -6.61 -17.44 -0.96
N HIS A 207 -6.78 -17.76 0.33
CA HIS A 207 -6.40 -19.03 0.94
C HIS A 207 -7.61 -19.88 1.24
N GLN A 208 -7.62 -21.12 0.76
CA GLN A 208 -8.65 -22.09 1.10
C GLN A 208 -8.52 -22.49 2.58
N VAL A 209 -9.65 -22.71 3.24
CA VAL A 209 -9.69 -23.05 4.68
C VAL A 209 -8.89 -24.33 4.98
N GLU A 210 -8.90 -25.29 4.07
CA GLU A 210 -8.19 -26.57 4.17
C GLU A 210 -6.66 -26.39 4.25
N ALA A 211 -6.16 -25.30 3.68
CA ALA A 211 -4.73 -24.98 3.74
C ALA A 211 -4.31 -24.28 5.04
N HIS A 212 -5.23 -23.78 5.85
CA HIS A 212 -4.93 -22.96 7.01
C HIS A 212 -4.01 -23.65 8.03
N GLU A 213 -4.18 -24.94 8.29
CA GLU A 213 -3.31 -25.68 9.23
C GLU A 213 -1.85 -25.78 8.75
N PHE A 214 -1.63 -25.84 7.45
CA PHE A 214 -0.29 -25.73 6.88
C PHE A 214 0.23 -24.30 6.93
N LEU A 215 -0.60 -23.33 6.51
CA LEU A 215 -0.20 -21.94 6.40
C LEU A 215 0.14 -21.29 7.75
N LYS A 216 -0.53 -21.68 8.85
CA LYS A 216 -0.19 -21.24 10.22
C LYS A 216 1.26 -21.55 10.59
N LYS A 217 1.76 -22.71 10.16
CA LYS A 217 3.14 -23.16 10.44
C LYS A 217 4.22 -22.34 9.71
N LEU A 218 3.83 -21.47 8.79
CA LEU A 218 4.73 -20.54 8.11
C LEU A 218 5.00 -19.26 8.93
N SER A 219 4.52 -19.21 10.17
CA SER A 219 4.77 -18.14 11.11
C SER A 219 5.17 -18.69 12.46
N PRO A 220 6.21 -18.15 13.12
CA PRO A 220 6.57 -18.51 14.51
C PRO A 220 5.41 -18.35 15.49
N LEU A 221 4.50 -17.38 15.27
CA LEU A 221 3.30 -17.19 16.08
C LEU A 221 2.22 -18.27 15.84
N ASN A 222 2.44 -19.20 14.91
CA ASN A 222 1.57 -20.34 14.59
C ASN A 222 0.10 -19.91 14.31
N ARG A 223 -0.07 -18.79 13.65
CA ARG A 223 -1.36 -18.28 13.17
C ARG A 223 -1.20 -17.49 11.87
N LEU A 224 -2.31 -17.27 11.20
CA LEU A 224 -2.38 -16.29 10.11
C LEU A 224 -2.49 -14.88 10.72
N ALA A 225 -2.00 -13.88 9.99
CA ALA A 225 -2.33 -12.51 10.31
C ALA A 225 -3.78 -12.22 9.91
N GLU A 226 -4.44 -11.32 10.62
CA GLU A 226 -5.76 -10.83 10.25
C GLU A 226 -5.65 -9.60 9.32
N ILE A 227 -6.68 -9.36 8.51
CA ILE A 227 -6.72 -8.19 7.61
C ILE A 227 -6.56 -6.90 8.41
N SER A 228 -7.18 -6.81 9.59
CA SER A 228 -7.08 -5.64 10.47
C SER A 228 -5.64 -5.31 10.85
N GLU A 229 -4.78 -6.30 11.06
CA GLU A 229 -3.37 -6.06 11.43
C GLU A 229 -2.59 -5.38 10.28
N VAL A 230 -2.90 -5.71 9.02
CA VAL A 230 -2.33 -5.01 7.86
C VAL A 230 -2.89 -3.59 7.74
N VAL A 231 -4.18 -3.44 7.99
CA VAL A 231 -4.87 -2.13 7.97
C VAL A 231 -4.29 -1.19 9.03
N ASP A 232 -4.12 -1.66 10.26
CA ASP A 232 -3.55 -0.91 11.37
C ASP A 232 -2.11 -0.45 11.04
N LEU A 233 -1.34 -1.28 10.31
CA LEU A 233 0.01 -0.90 9.89
C LEU A 233 0.00 0.18 8.78
N VAL A 234 -0.99 0.19 7.89
CA VAL A 234 -1.18 1.30 6.95
C VAL A 234 -1.48 2.60 7.71
N GLU A 235 -2.36 2.57 8.71
CA GLU A 235 -2.67 3.73 9.55
C GLU A 235 -1.44 4.22 10.35
N PHE A 236 -0.64 3.29 10.88
CA PHE A 236 0.63 3.62 11.53
C PHE A 236 1.55 4.38 10.57
N LEU A 237 1.77 3.86 9.36
CA LEU A 237 2.63 4.50 8.37
C LEU A 237 2.12 5.89 7.95
N GLU A 238 0.79 6.09 7.94
CA GLU A 238 0.19 7.39 7.70
C GLU A 238 0.42 8.38 8.85
N SER A 239 0.38 7.89 10.08
CA SER A 239 0.61 8.70 11.29
C SER A 239 2.09 8.96 11.60
N ALA A 240 3.01 8.29 10.90
CA ALA A 240 4.45 8.34 11.15
C ALA A 240 5.19 9.08 9.99
N PRO A 241 5.11 10.41 9.89
CA PRO A 241 5.59 11.17 8.71
C PRO A 241 7.12 11.13 8.52
N PHE A 242 7.87 10.68 9.50
CA PHE A 242 9.34 10.53 9.39
C PHE A 242 9.78 9.14 8.93
N VAL A 243 8.84 8.21 8.77
CA VAL A 243 9.11 6.88 8.19
C VAL A 243 9.06 6.98 6.67
N ASN A 244 10.20 6.70 6.01
CA ASN A 244 10.35 6.77 4.57
C ASN A 244 11.42 5.78 4.09
N GLY A 245 11.12 4.98 3.06
CA GLY A 245 12.02 3.98 2.49
C GLY A 245 12.03 2.64 3.24
N GLU A 246 11.12 2.44 4.18
CA GLU A 246 11.06 1.23 5.01
C GLU A 246 10.24 0.11 4.35
N VAL A 247 10.68 -1.12 4.61
CA VAL A 247 9.93 -2.35 4.37
C VAL A 247 9.61 -2.96 5.73
N ILE A 248 8.36 -2.82 6.15
CA ILE A 248 7.94 -3.29 7.47
C ILE A 248 7.33 -4.68 7.37
N HIS A 249 7.92 -5.63 8.06
CA HIS A 249 7.44 -7.01 8.10
C HIS A 249 6.25 -7.14 9.06
N LEU A 250 5.19 -7.78 8.58
CA LEU A 250 4.02 -8.19 9.34
C LEU A 250 3.79 -9.69 9.11
N ASP A 251 4.68 -10.53 9.65
CA ASP A 251 4.77 -11.96 9.33
C ASP A 251 4.89 -12.87 10.56
N GLY A 252 4.65 -12.31 11.75
CA GLY A 252 4.75 -13.04 13.00
C GLY A 252 6.17 -13.49 13.34
N GLY A 253 7.19 -12.80 12.81
CA GLY A 253 8.60 -13.07 13.04
C GLY A 253 9.24 -14.04 12.04
N ALA A 254 8.55 -14.41 10.97
CA ALA A 254 9.06 -15.39 10.00
C ALA A 254 10.39 -14.95 9.36
N HIS A 255 10.56 -13.66 9.07
CA HIS A 255 11.80 -13.13 8.49
C HIS A 255 12.97 -13.07 9.49
N ALA A 256 12.71 -13.13 10.80
CA ALA A 256 13.74 -12.91 11.82
C ALA A 256 14.70 -14.09 12.02
N GLY A 257 14.39 -15.29 11.51
CA GLY A 257 15.26 -16.44 11.62
C GLY A 257 14.57 -17.79 11.43
N LYS A 258 15.25 -18.86 11.85
CA LYS A 258 14.69 -20.22 11.94
C LYS A 258 13.98 -20.40 13.27
N TRP A 259 12.86 -21.09 13.25
CA TRP A 259 12.07 -21.48 14.42
C TRP A 259 11.66 -22.95 14.34
#